data_47c164192e3074840ee35a76ead84cad
#
_entry.id   47c164192e3074840ee35a76ead84cad
#
_cell.length_a   1.000
_cell.length_b   1.000
_cell.length_c   1.000
_cell.angle_alpha   90.00
_cell.angle_beta   90.00
_cell.angle_gamma   90.00
#
_symmetry.space_group_name_H-M   'P 1'
#
loop_
_entity.id
_entity.type
_entity.pdbx_description
1 polymer ?
#
loop_
_entity_poly.entity_id
_entity_poly.type
_entity_poly.pdbx_seq_one_letter_code
_entity_poly.pdbx_strand_id
1 'polypeptide(L)'
;HVLVEKPITSTMEEAQEIIKTAQTASREVLVGHHRRYYGTIQKTRKMIHDGVIGKLVGISGMWSTRKADSYYEPSWRQLRSSGPVLINLIHEIDTLRYICGEITSLSAKVANGLRDHPKEETVAVLMEFEGGALGTFFLSDAAPSPWTWEHATGENQNFPKSSQNVYRFTGSEGSLEFPNLVLWKHENGNSDWHQKMRPQQIDIELEDAYIAQCAHFCAVICGREEPR
;
A
#
# COMPACT_ATOMS: atom_id res chain seq x y z
N HIS A 1 -12.75 -23.04 -2.07
CA HIS A 1 -11.80 -21.93 -2.09
C HIS A 1 -12.57 -20.61 -2.09
N VAL A 2 -12.01 -19.55 -1.51
CA VAL A 2 -12.69 -18.26 -1.35
C VAL A 2 -11.69 -17.13 -1.65
N LEU A 3 -12.11 -16.16 -2.43
CA LEU A 3 -11.49 -14.85 -2.51
C LEU A 3 -12.40 -13.87 -1.78
N VAL A 4 -11.94 -13.29 -0.65
CA VAL A 4 -12.75 -12.45 0.23
C VAL A 4 -12.23 -11.01 0.21
N GLU A 5 -13.15 -10.03 0.17
CA GLU A 5 -12.79 -8.63 0.26
C GLU A 5 -12.13 -8.27 1.60
N LYS A 6 -11.28 -7.25 1.56
CA LYS A 6 -10.66 -6.69 2.76
C LYS A 6 -11.63 -5.75 3.52
N PRO A 7 -11.53 -5.65 4.82
CA PRO A 7 -10.74 -6.48 5.72
C PRO A 7 -11.33 -7.89 5.80
N ILE A 8 -10.47 -8.89 5.96
CA ILE A 8 -10.93 -10.29 6.04
C ILE A 8 -11.90 -10.50 7.21
N THR A 9 -11.65 -9.83 8.34
CA THR A 9 -12.47 -9.87 9.56
C THR A 9 -12.30 -8.57 10.33
N SER A 10 -13.11 -8.40 11.40
CA SER A 10 -13.00 -7.28 12.33
C SER A 10 -12.07 -7.57 13.51
N THR A 11 -11.80 -8.84 13.82
CA THR A 11 -10.95 -9.26 14.95
C THR A 11 -9.95 -10.32 14.53
N MET A 12 -8.88 -10.48 15.33
CA MET A 12 -7.86 -11.52 15.11
C MET A 12 -8.42 -12.92 15.35
N GLU A 13 -9.32 -13.08 16.30
CA GLU A 13 -9.94 -14.36 16.64
C GLU A 13 -10.76 -14.89 15.46
N GLU A 14 -11.57 -14.04 14.85
CA GLU A 14 -12.33 -14.39 13.64
C GLU A 14 -11.40 -14.78 12.47
N ALA A 15 -10.29 -14.06 12.28
CA ALA A 15 -9.31 -14.40 11.25
C ALA A 15 -8.66 -15.78 11.49
N GLN A 16 -8.32 -16.10 12.74
CA GLN A 16 -7.78 -17.41 13.12
C GLN A 16 -8.78 -18.54 12.90
N GLU A 17 -10.06 -18.30 13.16
CA GLU A 17 -11.13 -19.28 12.90
C GLU A 17 -11.27 -19.56 11.39
N ILE A 18 -11.20 -18.51 10.54
CA ILE A 18 -11.20 -18.69 9.08
C ILE A 18 -10.01 -19.53 8.65
N ILE A 19 -8.80 -19.24 9.13
CA ILE A 19 -7.57 -19.99 8.79
C ILE A 19 -7.74 -21.47 9.18
N LYS A 20 -8.18 -21.74 10.41
CA LYS A 20 -8.38 -23.11 10.90
C LYS A 20 -9.43 -23.86 10.09
N THR A 21 -10.53 -23.19 9.75
CA THR A 21 -11.60 -23.78 8.94
C THR A 21 -11.12 -24.10 7.52
N ALA A 22 -10.38 -23.18 6.90
CA ALA A 22 -9.80 -23.36 5.59
C ALA A 22 -8.84 -24.57 5.54
N GLN A 23 -7.94 -24.66 6.54
CA GLN A 23 -7.01 -25.78 6.68
C GLN A 23 -7.76 -27.11 6.86
N THR A 24 -8.76 -27.16 7.74
CA THR A 24 -9.57 -28.37 7.99
C THR A 24 -10.31 -28.81 6.73
N ALA A 25 -10.82 -27.87 5.95
CA ALA A 25 -11.52 -28.13 4.71
C ALA A 25 -10.59 -28.41 3.51
N SER A 26 -9.27 -28.23 3.67
CA SER A 26 -8.29 -28.23 2.57
C SER A 26 -8.71 -27.28 1.44
N ARG A 27 -8.96 -26.03 1.79
CA ARG A 27 -9.38 -24.98 0.87
C ARG A 27 -8.51 -23.74 1.04
N GLU A 28 -8.24 -23.05 -0.07
CA GLU A 28 -7.57 -21.78 -0.08
C GLU A 28 -8.54 -20.65 0.26
N VAL A 29 -8.07 -19.70 1.06
CA VAL A 29 -8.72 -18.42 1.33
C VAL A 29 -7.73 -17.32 1.02
N LEU A 30 -8.01 -16.53 0.00
CA LEU A 30 -7.21 -15.39 -0.41
C LEU A 30 -7.95 -14.09 -0.05
N VAL A 31 -7.20 -13.10 0.43
CA VAL A 31 -7.75 -11.77 0.72
C VAL A 31 -7.63 -10.87 -0.51
N GLY A 32 -8.66 -10.09 -0.79
CA GLY A 32 -8.77 -9.21 -1.95
C GLY A 32 -7.87 -7.98 -1.92
N HIS A 33 -6.58 -8.17 -1.68
CA HIS A 33 -5.56 -7.12 -1.78
C HIS A 33 -5.15 -6.91 -3.24
N HIS A 34 -6.07 -6.40 -4.06
CA HIS A 34 -5.92 -6.25 -5.51
C HIS A 34 -4.70 -5.42 -5.91
N ARG A 35 -4.23 -4.49 -5.05
CA ARG A 35 -3.06 -3.65 -5.35
C ARG A 35 -1.78 -4.44 -5.60
N ARG A 36 -1.63 -5.65 -5.04
CA ARG A 36 -0.50 -6.55 -5.31
C ARG A 36 -0.38 -6.94 -6.79
N TYR A 37 -1.48 -6.81 -7.54
CA TYR A 37 -1.58 -7.20 -8.96
C TYR A 37 -1.38 -6.02 -9.93
N TYR A 38 -1.16 -4.81 -9.43
CA TYR A 38 -0.80 -3.67 -10.26
C TYR A 38 0.60 -3.84 -10.85
N GLY A 39 0.74 -3.61 -12.17
CA GLY A 39 2.04 -3.66 -12.85
C GLY A 39 3.08 -2.74 -12.21
N THR A 40 2.66 -1.53 -11.75
CA THR A 40 3.53 -0.61 -10.99
C THR A 40 4.05 -1.21 -9.69
N ILE A 41 3.19 -1.90 -8.93
CA ILE A 41 3.57 -2.55 -7.66
C ILE A 41 4.52 -3.72 -7.93
N GLN A 42 4.21 -4.57 -8.90
CA GLN A 42 5.06 -5.69 -9.30
C GLN A 42 6.44 -5.21 -9.72
N LYS A 43 6.49 -4.16 -10.54
CA LYS A 43 7.74 -3.57 -11.01
C LYS A 43 8.54 -2.95 -9.86
N THR A 44 7.88 -2.19 -8.97
CA THR A 44 8.52 -1.60 -7.78
C THR A 44 9.14 -2.68 -6.90
N ARG A 45 8.37 -3.71 -6.57
CA ARG A 45 8.84 -4.85 -5.79
C ARG A 45 10.06 -5.51 -6.44
N LYS A 46 9.96 -5.82 -7.73
CA LYS A 46 11.06 -6.42 -8.48
C LYS A 46 12.31 -5.56 -8.45
N MET A 47 12.20 -4.25 -8.72
CA MET A 47 13.34 -3.33 -8.72
C MET A 47 14.03 -3.26 -7.36
N ILE A 48 13.26 -3.23 -6.25
CA ILE A 48 13.81 -3.21 -4.90
C ILE A 48 14.51 -4.54 -4.57
N HIS A 49 13.87 -5.67 -4.86
CA HIS A 49 14.45 -7.00 -4.61
C HIS A 49 15.66 -7.32 -5.49
N ASP A 50 15.70 -6.82 -6.72
CA ASP A 50 16.87 -6.95 -7.62
C ASP A 50 18.02 -5.99 -7.22
N GLY A 51 17.84 -5.17 -6.18
CA GLY A 51 18.86 -4.25 -5.71
C GLY A 51 19.07 -3.03 -6.62
N VAL A 52 18.10 -2.65 -7.46
CA VAL A 52 18.23 -1.51 -8.38
C VAL A 52 18.56 -0.20 -7.65
N ILE A 53 18.06 -0.03 -6.43
CA ILE A 53 18.38 1.12 -5.58
C ILE A 53 19.38 0.78 -4.46
N GLY A 54 20.04 -0.39 -4.55
CA GLY A 54 20.86 -0.93 -3.48
C GLY A 54 20.02 -1.48 -2.31
N LYS A 55 20.60 -1.52 -1.09
CA LYS A 55 19.87 -1.91 0.11
C LYS A 55 18.82 -0.86 0.45
N LEU A 56 17.57 -1.27 0.67
CA LEU A 56 16.50 -0.36 1.11
C LEU A 56 16.84 0.22 2.49
N VAL A 57 16.81 1.55 2.61
CA VAL A 57 17.14 2.31 3.82
C VAL A 57 15.90 2.92 4.44
N GLY A 58 15.01 3.49 3.61
CA GLY A 58 13.84 4.14 4.14
C GLY A 58 12.69 4.25 3.15
N ILE A 59 11.49 4.42 3.70
CA ILE A 59 10.25 4.61 2.98
C ILE A 59 9.51 5.82 3.55
N SER A 60 9.02 6.70 2.68
CA SER A 60 8.07 7.73 3.04
C SER A 60 6.81 7.58 2.20
N GLY A 61 5.65 7.49 2.86
CA GLY A 61 4.36 7.34 2.19
C GLY A 61 3.30 8.29 2.71
N MET A 62 2.31 8.58 1.87
CA MET A 62 1.19 9.44 2.22
C MET A 62 -0.09 8.98 1.53
N TRP A 63 -1.18 8.99 2.28
CA TRP A 63 -2.53 8.95 1.78
C TRP A 63 -3.33 10.07 2.44
N SER A 64 -3.65 11.12 1.70
CA SER A 64 -4.34 12.28 2.25
C SER A 64 -5.32 12.85 1.24
N THR A 65 -6.58 13.00 1.67
CA THR A 65 -7.64 13.68 0.93
C THR A 65 -8.75 14.08 1.90
N ARG A 66 -9.63 14.99 1.48
CA ARG A 66 -10.86 15.26 2.25
C ARG A 66 -12.02 14.46 1.64
N LYS A 67 -12.56 13.49 2.38
CA LYS A 67 -13.84 12.87 2.07
C LYS A 67 -14.95 13.89 2.30
N ALA A 68 -15.92 13.97 1.38
CA ALA A 68 -17.08 14.85 1.52
C ALA A 68 -17.88 14.52 2.79
N ASP A 69 -18.53 15.51 3.38
CA ASP A 69 -19.31 15.29 4.62
C ASP A 69 -20.52 14.36 4.36
N SER A 70 -21.08 14.39 3.14
CA SER A 70 -22.11 13.43 2.69
C SER A 70 -21.64 11.96 2.69
N TYR A 71 -20.32 11.70 2.59
CA TYR A 71 -19.79 10.34 2.75
C TYR A 71 -20.15 9.73 4.13
N TYR A 72 -20.32 10.58 5.15
CA TYR A 72 -20.58 10.17 6.53
C TYR A 72 -22.07 10.18 6.91
N GLU A 73 -22.98 10.48 5.99
CA GLU A 73 -24.44 10.42 6.25
C GLU A 73 -24.90 9.04 6.73
N PRO A 74 -24.41 7.89 6.19
CA PRO A 74 -24.66 6.60 6.79
C PRO A 74 -23.97 6.50 8.16
N SER A 75 -24.76 6.31 9.24
CA SER A 75 -24.29 6.34 10.63
C SER A 75 -23.12 5.37 10.91
N TRP A 76 -23.09 4.21 10.26
CA TRP A 76 -22.00 3.25 10.44
C TRP A 76 -20.63 3.80 10.02
N ARG A 77 -20.58 4.76 9.09
CA ARG A 77 -19.32 5.40 8.63
C ARG A 77 -18.73 6.38 9.64
N GLN A 78 -19.48 6.70 10.70
CA GLN A 78 -19.02 7.54 11.79
C GLN A 78 -18.44 6.72 12.95
N LEU A 79 -18.61 5.39 12.95
CA LEU A 79 -18.17 4.51 14.03
C LEU A 79 -16.65 4.28 13.98
N ARG A 80 -16.08 3.89 15.12
CA ARG A 80 -14.66 3.53 15.24
C ARG A 80 -14.23 2.42 14.26
N SER A 81 -15.12 1.46 13.99
CA SER A 81 -14.89 0.37 13.03
C SER A 81 -14.82 0.81 11.57
N SER A 82 -15.02 2.10 11.28
CA SER A 82 -15.04 2.67 9.93
C SER A 82 -14.05 3.83 9.77
N GLY A 83 -13.06 3.91 10.65
CA GLY A 83 -11.98 4.87 10.54
C GLY A 83 -11.06 4.62 9.33
N PRO A 84 -10.35 5.63 8.86
CA PRO A 84 -9.47 5.51 7.70
C PRO A 84 -8.30 4.54 7.91
N VAL A 85 -7.96 4.19 9.15
CA VAL A 85 -6.97 3.13 9.43
C VAL A 85 -7.47 1.80 8.88
N LEU A 86 -8.68 1.38 9.23
CA LEU A 86 -9.22 0.10 8.79
C LEU A 86 -9.67 0.12 7.32
N ILE A 87 -10.18 1.25 6.83
CA ILE A 87 -10.76 1.34 5.48
C ILE A 87 -9.70 1.61 4.41
N ASN A 88 -8.73 2.48 4.70
CA ASN A 88 -7.74 2.95 3.73
C ASN A 88 -6.32 2.48 4.05
N LEU A 89 -5.83 2.66 5.29
CA LEU A 89 -4.44 2.32 5.63
C LEU A 89 -4.14 0.82 5.48
N ILE A 90 -5.13 -0.04 5.59
CA ILE A 90 -4.98 -1.49 5.36
C ILE A 90 -4.39 -1.81 3.98
N HIS A 91 -4.78 -1.06 2.93
CA HIS A 91 -4.21 -1.22 1.60
C HIS A 91 -2.75 -0.79 1.54
N GLU A 92 -2.42 0.31 2.23
CA GLU A 92 -1.08 0.87 2.24
C GLU A 92 -0.12 -0.05 3.01
N ILE A 93 -0.56 -0.58 4.16
CA ILE A 93 0.22 -1.54 4.95
C ILE A 93 0.48 -2.82 4.15
N ASP A 94 -0.55 -3.36 3.50
CA ASP A 94 -0.39 -4.54 2.64
C ASP A 94 0.59 -4.29 1.49
N THR A 95 0.47 -3.15 0.82
CA THR A 95 1.38 -2.74 -0.26
C THR A 95 2.83 -2.62 0.23
N LEU A 96 3.03 -1.98 1.38
CA LEU A 96 4.38 -1.81 1.94
C LEU A 96 4.98 -3.15 2.38
N ARG A 97 4.22 -4.02 3.03
CA ARG A 97 4.67 -5.39 3.37
C ARG A 97 5.04 -6.18 2.13
N TYR A 98 4.24 -6.09 1.08
CA TYR A 98 4.49 -6.81 -0.17
C TYR A 98 5.76 -6.33 -0.89
N ILE A 99 6.04 -5.03 -0.85
CA ILE A 99 7.20 -4.43 -1.53
C ILE A 99 8.48 -4.55 -0.68
N CYS A 100 8.38 -4.24 0.62
CA CYS A 100 9.55 -3.99 1.49
C CYS A 100 9.85 -5.14 2.46
N GLY A 101 8.96 -6.13 2.56
CA GLY A 101 9.04 -7.21 3.55
C GLY A 101 8.21 -6.94 4.80
N GLU A 102 8.29 -7.82 5.80
CA GLU A 102 7.45 -7.76 6.98
C GLU A 102 7.79 -6.58 7.89
N ILE A 103 6.75 -6.01 8.51
CA ILE A 103 6.88 -4.96 9.51
C ILE A 103 7.09 -5.63 10.87
N THR A 104 8.22 -5.35 11.51
CA THR A 104 8.61 -5.94 12.80
C THR A 104 8.22 -5.08 14.00
N SER A 105 8.09 -3.76 13.78
CA SER A 105 7.71 -2.81 14.83
C SER A 105 6.94 -1.65 14.21
N LEU A 106 5.95 -1.12 14.94
CA LEU A 106 5.27 0.11 14.57
C LEU A 106 4.91 0.97 15.78
N SER A 107 4.90 2.28 15.55
CA SER A 107 4.38 3.28 16.49
C SER A 107 3.48 4.25 15.73
N ALA A 108 2.35 4.63 16.33
CA ALA A 108 1.39 5.51 15.66
C ALA A 108 0.79 6.55 16.62
N LYS A 109 0.43 7.69 16.03
CA LYS A 109 -0.39 8.73 16.68
C LYS A 109 -1.61 8.98 15.82
N VAL A 110 -2.78 9.06 16.47
CA VAL A 110 -4.05 9.33 15.82
C VAL A 110 -4.64 10.65 16.31
N ALA A 111 -5.46 11.28 15.47
CA ALA A 111 -6.20 12.50 15.77
C ALA A 111 -7.59 12.47 15.11
N ASN A 112 -8.56 13.18 15.72
CA ASN A 112 -9.96 13.26 15.29
C ASN A 112 -10.58 14.65 15.54
N GLY A 113 -9.86 15.73 15.27
CA GLY A 113 -10.23 17.07 15.69
C GLY A 113 -11.09 17.90 14.73
N LEU A 114 -11.55 17.37 13.58
CA LEU A 114 -12.22 18.18 12.56
C LEU A 114 -13.72 17.89 12.39
N ARG A 115 -14.17 16.64 12.58
CA ARG A 115 -15.56 16.22 12.35
C ARG A 115 -16.32 15.80 13.59
N ASP A 116 -15.68 15.78 14.74
CA ASP A 116 -16.27 15.33 16.02
C ASP A 116 -16.89 13.90 15.97
N HIS A 117 -16.33 13.03 15.13
CA HIS A 117 -16.69 11.64 15.10
C HIS A 117 -15.84 10.83 16.10
N PRO A 118 -16.35 9.71 16.67
CA PRO A 118 -15.59 8.89 17.63
C PRO A 118 -14.42 8.10 17.02
N LYS A 119 -14.21 8.18 15.70
CA LYS A 119 -13.15 7.53 14.95
C LYS A 119 -11.97 8.48 14.70
N GLU A 120 -10.82 7.91 14.41
CA GLU A 120 -9.69 8.69 13.92
C GLU A 120 -9.96 9.27 12.52
N GLU A 121 -9.37 10.44 12.23
CA GLU A 121 -9.41 11.12 10.92
C GLU A 121 -8.02 11.25 10.33
N THR A 122 -7.01 11.22 11.20
CA THR A 122 -5.61 11.40 10.82
C THR A 122 -4.76 10.43 11.62
N VAL A 123 -3.75 9.86 10.97
CA VAL A 123 -2.74 9.02 11.61
C VAL A 123 -1.36 9.30 11.05
N ALA A 124 -0.36 9.32 11.93
CA ALA A 124 1.05 9.27 11.58
C ALA A 124 1.64 7.97 12.11
N VAL A 125 2.33 7.23 11.25
CA VAL A 125 2.90 5.91 11.56
C VAL A 125 4.40 5.93 11.33
N LEU A 126 5.15 5.35 12.27
CA LEU A 126 6.55 4.98 12.13
C LEU A 126 6.61 3.44 12.10
N MET A 127 7.37 2.87 11.18
CA MET A 127 7.50 1.43 10.95
C MET A 127 8.96 1.02 10.87
N GLU A 128 9.26 -0.18 11.35
CA GLU A 128 10.53 -0.87 11.10
C GLU A 128 10.26 -2.13 10.29
N PHE A 129 11.08 -2.37 9.28
CA PHE A 129 10.97 -3.56 8.42
C PHE A 129 12.05 -4.58 8.75
N GLU A 130 11.78 -5.85 8.51
CA GLU A 130 12.69 -6.98 8.77
C GLU A 130 14.09 -6.76 8.17
N GLY A 131 14.18 -6.12 6.99
CA GLY A 131 15.45 -5.75 6.35
C GLY A 131 16.21 -4.60 7.03
N GLY A 132 15.67 -4.00 8.11
CA GLY A 132 16.22 -2.87 8.85
C GLY A 132 15.92 -1.50 8.26
N ALA A 133 15.08 -1.43 7.21
CA ALA A 133 14.61 -0.16 6.68
C ALA A 133 13.58 0.49 7.62
N LEU A 134 13.57 1.83 7.67
CA LEU A 134 12.58 2.59 8.43
C LEU A 134 11.53 3.19 7.49
N GLY A 135 10.27 3.20 7.91
CA GLY A 135 9.15 3.75 7.16
C GLY A 135 8.38 4.80 7.95
N THR A 136 7.94 5.83 7.25
CA THR A 136 6.96 6.80 7.76
C THR A 136 5.75 6.82 6.84
N PHE A 137 4.56 6.87 7.44
CA PHE A 137 3.34 7.03 6.68
C PHE A 137 2.40 8.03 7.34
N PHE A 138 1.88 8.96 6.55
CA PHE A 138 0.84 9.89 6.99
C PHE A 138 -0.46 9.59 6.25
N LEU A 139 -1.55 9.50 7.00
CA LEU A 139 -2.88 9.32 6.44
C LEU A 139 -3.85 10.32 7.05
N SER A 140 -4.70 10.94 6.19
CA SER A 140 -5.82 11.74 6.63
C SER A 140 -6.98 11.66 5.64
N ASP A 141 -8.21 11.49 6.15
CA ASP A 141 -9.44 11.61 5.36
C ASP A 141 -10.14 12.97 5.54
N ALA A 142 -9.47 13.90 6.21
CA ALA A 142 -9.99 15.21 6.58
C ALA A 142 -9.26 16.39 5.93
N ALA A 143 -8.07 16.18 5.34
CA ALA A 143 -7.23 17.23 4.78
C ALA A 143 -7.25 17.19 3.25
N PRO A 144 -7.70 18.28 2.56
CA PRO A 144 -7.69 18.35 1.11
C PRO A 144 -6.26 18.25 0.57
N SER A 145 -6.00 17.25 -0.26
CA SER A 145 -4.72 17.08 -0.96
C SER A 145 -4.84 16.08 -2.11
N PRO A 146 -3.92 16.09 -3.08
CA PRO A 146 -3.94 15.19 -4.22
C PRO A 146 -3.18 13.87 -3.98
N TRP A 147 -2.74 13.61 -2.75
CA TRP A 147 -1.81 12.53 -2.43
C TRP A 147 -2.53 11.31 -1.87
N THR A 148 -3.33 10.67 -2.71
CA THR A 148 -3.89 9.35 -2.44
C THR A 148 -3.50 8.38 -3.54
N TRP A 149 -3.60 7.10 -3.26
CA TRP A 149 -3.45 6.04 -4.26
C TRP A 149 -4.35 6.30 -5.48
N GLU A 150 -5.63 6.55 -5.23
CA GLU A 150 -6.66 6.71 -6.25
C GLU A 150 -6.36 7.91 -7.17
N HIS A 151 -5.98 9.06 -6.59
CA HIS A 151 -5.58 10.24 -7.37
C HIS A 151 -4.24 10.05 -8.07
N ALA A 152 -3.29 9.38 -7.45
CA ALA A 152 -1.95 9.20 -7.99
C ALA A 152 -1.93 8.25 -9.19
N THR A 153 -2.59 7.10 -9.06
CA THR A 153 -2.60 6.05 -10.09
C THR A 153 -3.66 6.29 -11.16
N GLY A 154 -4.80 6.91 -10.79
CA GLY A 154 -5.98 7.00 -11.63
C GLY A 154 -6.69 5.66 -11.81
N GLU A 155 -6.50 4.73 -10.86
CA GLU A 155 -7.14 3.42 -10.85
C GLU A 155 -8.65 3.49 -10.95
N ASN A 156 -9.24 4.41 -10.22
CA ASN A 156 -10.67 4.60 -10.20
C ASN A 156 -11.04 5.88 -10.97
N GLN A 157 -11.72 5.73 -12.09
CA GLN A 157 -12.13 6.85 -12.97
C GLN A 157 -13.07 7.87 -12.31
N ASN A 158 -13.66 7.54 -11.16
CA ASN A 158 -14.46 8.50 -10.38
C ASN A 158 -13.60 9.53 -9.63
N PHE A 159 -12.26 9.33 -9.57
CA PHE A 159 -11.33 10.27 -8.96
C PHE A 159 -10.49 10.98 -10.03
N PRO A 160 -10.30 12.30 -9.92
CA PRO A 160 -9.42 13.01 -10.84
C PRO A 160 -7.97 12.56 -10.63
N LYS A 161 -7.28 12.18 -11.72
CA LYS A 161 -5.88 11.77 -11.66
C LYS A 161 -4.99 12.98 -11.41
N SER A 162 -4.16 12.92 -10.37
CA SER A 162 -3.21 13.98 -10.01
C SER A 162 -1.82 13.77 -10.57
N SER A 163 -1.46 12.53 -10.91
CA SER A 163 -0.11 12.12 -11.33
C SER A 163 0.99 12.49 -10.31
N GLN A 164 0.63 12.66 -9.04
CA GLN A 164 1.59 12.90 -7.96
C GLN A 164 2.16 11.59 -7.44
N ASN A 165 3.37 11.62 -6.88
CA ASN A 165 3.94 10.48 -6.19
C ASN A 165 3.49 10.44 -4.73
N VAL A 166 3.13 9.25 -4.25
CA VAL A 166 2.62 9.03 -2.88
C VAL A 166 3.58 8.20 -2.03
N TYR A 167 4.53 7.51 -2.66
CA TYR A 167 5.64 6.85 -1.96
C TYR A 167 6.98 7.29 -2.51
N ARG A 168 7.96 7.26 -1.63
CA ARG A 168 9.38 7.35 -1.95
C ARG A 168 10.12 6.22 -1.25
N PHE A 169 10.83 5.43 -2.04
CA PHE A 169 11.70 4.36 -1.56
C PHE A 169 13.13 4.84 -1.71
N THR A 170 13.88 4.90 -0.62
CA THR A 170 15.26 5.35 -0.61
C THR A 170 16.18 4.18 -0.29
N GLY A 171 17.14 3.94 -1.15
CA GLY A 171 18.14 2.89 -0.99
C GLY A 171 19.55 3.44 -0.90
N SER A 172 20.52 2.55 -0.69
CA SER A 172 21.94 2.92 -0.56
C SER A 172 22.57 3.41 -1.88
N GLU A 173 21.95 3.14 -3.04
CA GLU A 173 22.50 3.47 -4.36
C GLU A 173 21.54 4.27 -5.25
N GLY A 174 20.35 4.59 -4.75
CA GLY A 174 19.36 5.35 -5.49
C GLY A 174 18.05 5.46 -4.77
N SER A 175 17.06 6.10 -5.40
CA SER A 175 15.70 6.26 -4.88
C SER A 175 14.68 6.06 -5.97
N LEU A 176 13.49 5.62 -5.60
CA LEU A 176 12.38 5.38 -6.51
C LEU A 176 11.13 6.11 -6.02
N GLU A 177 10.50 6.88 -6.88
CA GLU A 177 9.21 7.53 -6.64
C GLU A 177 8.08 6.70 -7.24
N PHE A 178 6.96 6.59 -6.51
CA PHE A 178 5.81 5.80 -6.90
C PHE A 178 4.50 6.64 -6.85
N PRO A 179 3.58 6.49 -7.80
CA PRO A 179 3.47 5.44 -8.82
C PRO A 179 4.15 5.76 -10.17
N ASN A 180 4.69 6.96 -10.35
CA ASN A 180 5.24 7.35 -11.65
C ASN A 180 6.54 6.60 -11.99
N LEU A 181 7.13 5.84 -11.08
CA LEU A 181 8.35 5.07 -11.24
C LEU A 181 9.53 5.91 -11.80
N VAL A 182 9.82 7.00 -11.11
CA VAL A 182 11.01 7.81 -11.42
C VAL A 182 12.18 7.30 -10.56
N LEU A 183 13.15 6.69 -11.20
CA LEU A 183 14.38 6.22 -10.58
C LEU A 183 15.42 7.34 -10.55
N TRP A 184 15.95 7.65 -9.38
CA TRP A 184 17.01 8.63 -9.16
C TRP A 184 18.32 7.94 -8.84
N LYS A 185 19.36 8.20 -9.63
CA LYS A 185 20.72 7.67 -9.41
C LYS A 185 21.79 8.72 -9.70
N HIS A 186 22.96 8.56 -9.10
CA HIS A 186 24.15 9.33 -9.46
C HIS A 186 24.72 8.82 -10.82
N GLU A 187 25.13 9.75 -11.67
CA GLU A 187 25.61 9.44 -13.04
C GLU A 187 26.79 8.48 -13.05
N ASN A 188 27.70 8.61 -12.11
CA ASN A 188 28.98 7.89 -12.09
C ASN A 188 29.02 6.76 -11.05
N GLY A 189 27.87 6.35 -10.50
CA GLY A 189 27.80 5.32 -9.46
C GLY A 189 28.41 5.70 -8.11
N ASN A 190 28.92 6.93 -7.98
CA ASN A 190 29.52 7.42 -6.75
C ASN A 190 28.48 8.22 -5.94
N SER A 191 27.99 7.62 -4.86
CA SER A 191 26.96 8.23 -4.00
C SER A 191 27.58 9.28 -3.11
N ASP A 192 27.57 10.53 -3.56
CA ASP A 192 28.05 11.71 -2.85
C ASP A 192 27.04 12.85 -3.01
N TRP A 193 26.65 13.48 -1.92
CA TRP A 193 25.67 14.58 -1.91
C TRP A 193 26.07 15.81 -2.74
N HIS A 194 27.35 15.96 -3.10
CA HIS A 194 27.83 16.99 -4.02
C HIS A 194 27.66 16.60 -5.49
N GLN A 195 27.34 15.34 -5.77
CA GLN A 195 27.18 14.83 -7.12
C GLN A 195 25.73 14.94 -7.58
N LYS A 196 25.55 15.25 -8.86
CA LYS A 196 24.22 15.36 -9.46
C LYS A 196 23.56 13.99 -9.56
N MET A 197 22.31 13.91 -9.12
CA MET A 197 21.42 12.78 -9.42
C MET A 197 20.62 13.06 -10.70
N ARG A 198 20.35 12.01 -11.46
CA ARG A 198 19.50 12.08 -12.65
C ARG A 198 18.24 11.24 -12.47
N PRO A 199 17.07 11.78 -12.88
CA PRO A 199 15.85 10.99 -12.97
C PRO A 199 15.88 10.12 -14.23
N GLN A 200 15.39 8.89 -14.10
CA GLN A 200 15.10 7.99 -15.20
C GLN A 200 13.65 7.52 -15.06
N GLN A 201 12.85 7.77 -16.09
CA GLN A 201 11.49 7.25 -16.16
C GLN A 201 11.54 5.76 -16.46
N ILE A 202 10.79 4.96 -15.69
CA ILE A 202 10.66 3.51 -15.93
C ILE A 202 9.28 3.27 -16.54
N ASP A 203 9.24 2.72 -17.72
CA ASP A 203 8.01 2.35 -18.40
C ASP A 203 7.45 1.03 -17.88
N ILE A 204 6.12 0.95 -17.88
CA ILE A 204 5.35 -0.22 -17.49
C ILE A 204 4.14 -0.39 -18.38
N GLU A 205 3.81 -1.64 -18.62
CA GLU A 205 2.51 -2.00 -19.15
C GLU A 205 1.49 -2.05 -18.01
N LEU A 206 0.35 -1.43 -18.23
CA LEU A 206 -0.75 -1.44 -17.26
C LEU A 206 -1.68 -2.60 -17.58
N GLU A 207 -1.89 -3.46 -16.58
CA GLU A 207 -2.89 -4.52 -16.61
C GLU A 207 -4.00 -4.19 -15.62
N ASP A 208 -5.19 -4.74 -15.87
CA ASP A 208 -6.30 -4.64 -14.91
C ASP A 208 -6.01 -5.55 -13.70
N ALA A 209 -5.80 -4.93 -12.55
CA ALA A 209 -5.42 -5.62 -11.32
C ALA A 209 -6.49 -6.60 -10.83
N TYR A 210 -7.77 -6.34 -11.05
CA TYR A 210 -8.86 -7.25 -10.65
C TYR A 210 -8.91 -8.47 -11.55
N ILE A 211 -8.69 -8.29 -12.86
CA ILE A 211 -8.59 -9.43 -13.80
C ILE A 211 -7.38 -10.29 -13.42
N ALA A 212 -6.22 -9.66 -13.18
CA ALA A 212 -5.01 -10.37 -12.78
C ALA A 212 -5.18 -11.10 -11.43
N GLN A 213 -5.87 -10.50 -10.46
CA GLN A 213 -6.20 -11.13 -9.19
C GLN A 213 -7.07 -12.36 -9.36
N CYS A 214 -8.14 -12.27 -10.15
CA CYS A 214 -9.02 -13.40 -10.42
C CYS A 214 -8.28 -14.53 -11.16
N ALA A 215 -7.46 -14.19 -12.14
CA ALA A 215 -6.65 -15.18 -12.88
C ALA A 215 -5.68 -15.92 -11.95
N HIS A 216 -4.96 -15.16 -11.06
CA HIS A 216 -4.09 -15.76 -10.05
C HIS A 216 -4.86 -16.63 -9.06
N PHE A 217 -6.03 -16.19 -8.57
CA PHE A 217 -6.86 -17.03 -7.70
C PHE A 217 -7.22 -18.35 -8.38
N CYS A 218 -7.62 -18.32 -9.65
CA CYS A 218 -7.88 -19.55 -10.42
C CYS A 218 -6.62 -20.42 -10.58
N ALA A 219 -5.45 -19.82 -10.75
CA ALA A 219 -4.19 -20.55 -10.85
C ALA A 219 -3.83 -21.24 -9.53
N VAL A 220 -4.01 -20.56 -8.39
CA VAL A 220 -3.76 -21.09 -7.04
C VAL A 220 -4.69 -22.29 -6.75
N ILE A 221 -6.00 -22.15 -6.96
CA ILE A 221 -6.93 -23.25 -6.67
C ILE A 221 -6.77 -24.46 -7.60
N CYS A 222 -6.11 -24.27 -8.74
CA CYS A 222 -5.72 -25.35 -9.66
C CYS A 222 -4.32 -25.92 -9.36
N GLY A 223 -3.64 -25.43 -8.32
CA GLY A 223 -2.28 -25.87 -7.95
C GLY A 223 -1.19 -25.47 -8.95
N ARG A 224 -1.41 -24.41 -9.74
CA ARG A 224 -0.45 -23.93 -10.75
C ARG A 224 0.44 -22.80 -10.27
N GLU A 225 0.00 -22.05 -9.26
CA GLU A 225 0.74 -20.96 -8.63
C GLU A 225 0.55 -21.01 -7.11
N GLU A 226 1.54 -20.48 -6.37
CA GLU A 226 1.44 -20.27 -4.93
C GLU A 226 0.67 -18.99 -4.62
N PRO A 227 -0.02 -18.87 -3.45
CA PRO A 227 -0.65 -17.63 -3.01
C PRO A 227 0.35 -16.48 -2.91
N ARG A 228 -0.07 -15.29 -3.35
CA ARG A 228 0.72 -14.04 -3.26
C ARG A 228 0.43 -13.29 -1.99
#